data_c007ba5a14e713251adc0b3abf29d530
#
_entry.id   c007ba5a14e713251adc0b3abf29d530
#
_cell.length_a   1.000
_cell.length_b   1.000
_cell.length_c   1.000
_cell.angle_alpha   90.00
_cell.angle_beta   90.00
_cell.angle_gamma   90.00
#
_symmetry.space_group_name_H-M   'P 1'
#
loop_
_entity.id
_entity.type
_entity.pdbx_description
1 polymer ?
#
loop_
_entity_poly.entity_id
_entity_poly.type
_entity_poly.pdbx_seq_one_letter_code
_entity_poly.pdbx_strand_id
1 'polypeptide(L)'
;MISLVSCFVLAAIASLLAIRYFTHMFQLNAYKPKVQSKWLLHNLPKLWSQIVLLAAAGWSYVTEANLWLLCVLFVISAWNMRPRPAKKPLVYTHRVDRLLLTAVVLMIAGFYAAWLYGFYILLLSYALIPLIVLVANYVNMPFEAWRRHTYIVKARKILQACPDLTVIGITGSYGKTSVK
;
A
#
# COMPACT_ATOMS: atom_id res chain seq x y z
N MET A 1 -9.10 -31.04 -10.79
CA MET A 1 -9.61 -30.63 -9.46
C MET A 1 -8.73 -29.47 -8.95
N ILE A 2 -9.25 -28.26 -8.84
CA ILE A 2 -8.50 -27.16 -8.23
C ILE A 2 -8.38 -27.47 -6.75
N SER A 3 -7.14 -27.58 -6.27
CA SER A 3 -6.90 -27.81 -4.85
C SER A 3 -7.08 -26.49 -4.08
N LEU A 4 -7.43 -26.57 -2.83
CA LEU A 4 -7.47 -25.47 -1.88
C LEU A 4 -6.14 -24.67 -1.87
N VAL A 5 -5.03 -25.41 -2.00
CA VAL A 5 -3.68 -24.85 -2.11
C VAL A 5 -3.53 -23.94 -3.33
N SER A 6 -4.06 -24.33 -4.49
CA SER A 6 -3.98 -23.51 -5.70
C SER A 6 -4.70 -22.18 -5.54
N CYS A 7 -5.85 -22.15 -4.84
CA CYS A 7 -6.59 -20.92 -4.56
C CYS A 7 -5.80 -19.99 -3.64
N PHE A 8 -5.18 -20.51 -2.56
CA PHE A 8 -4.31 -19.71 -1.69
C PHE A 8 -3.09 -19.15 -2.42
N VAL A 9 -2.46 -19.92 -3.30
CA VAL A 9 -1.32 -19.46 -4.11
C VAL A 9 -1.73 -18.33 -5.06
N LEU A 10 -2.86 -18.48 -5.76
CA LEU A 10 -3.38 -17.41 -6.62
C LEU A 10 -3.74 -16.16 -5.84
N ALA A 11 -4.38 -16.31 -4.67
CA ALA A 11 -4.69 -15.21 -3.77
C ALA A 11 -3.42 -14.49 -3.30
N ALA A 12 -2.36 -15.22 -2.97
CA ALA A 12 -1.08 -14.65 -2.54
C ALA A 12 -0.44 -13.82 -3.67
N ILE A 13 -0.35 -14.37 -4.88
CA ILE A 13 0.19 -13.66 -6.05
C ILE A 13 -0.63 -12.40 -6.34
N ALA A 14 -1.95 -12.52 -6.37
CA ALA A 14 -2.85 -11.39 -6.59
C ALA A 14 -2.66 -10.30 -5.52
N SER A 15 -2.52 -10.70 -4.24
CA SER A 15 -2.32 -9.79 -3.12
C SER A 15 -1.00 -9.02 -3.24
N LEU A 16 0.09 -9.67 -3.63
CA LEU A 16 1.38 -9.00 -3.83
C LEU A 16 1.30 -7.94 -4.94
N LEU A 17 0.63 -8.25 -6.05
CA LEU A 17 0.41 -7.30 -7.14
C LEU A 17 -0.44 -6.11 -6.68
N ALA A 18 -1.51 -6.36 -5.92
CA ALA A 18 -2.37 -5.31 -5.39
C ALA A 18 -1.64 -4.44 -4.34
N ILE A 19 -0.90 -5.04 -3.40
CA ILE A 19 -0.10 -4.30 -2.41
C ILE A 19 0.92 -3.40 -3.14
N ARG A 20 1.62 -3.93 -4.15
CA ARG A 20 2.55 -3.14 -4.97
C ARG A 20 1.85 -1.98 -5.66
N TYR A 21 0.68 -2.22 -6.27
CA TYR A 21 -0.11 -1.18 -6.95
C TYR A 21 -0.52 -0.06 -5.99
N PHE A 22 -1.11 -0.39 -4.84
CA PHE A 22 -1.57 0.61 -3.87
C PHE A 22 -0.41 1.32 -3.17
N THR A 23 0.72 0.66 -2.95
CA THR A 23 1.95 1.30 -2.45
C THR A 23 2.48 2.30 -3.46
N HIS A 24 2.45 1.99 -4.76
CA HIS A 24 2.83 2.94 -5.82
C HIS A 24 1.91 4.17 -5.82
N MET A 25 0.59 3.98 -5.77
CA MET A 25 -0.35 5.10 -5.68
C MET A 25 -0.12 5.93 -4.42
N PHE A 26 0.22 5.29 -3.31
CA PHE A 26 0.52 5.97 -2.05
C PHE A 26 1.83 6.78 -2.13
N GLN A 27 2.85 6.27 -2.82
CA GLN A 27 4.08 7.03 -3.12
C GLN A 27 3.78 8.26 -3.97
N LEU A 28 2.96 8.14 -5.01
CA LEU A 28 2.52 9.27 -5.85
C LEU A 28 1.75 10.33 -5.05
N ASN A 29 1.00 9.92 -4.03
CA ASN A 29 0.28 10.80 -3.10
C ASN A 29 1.17 11.29 -1.94
N ALA A 30 2.50 11.23 -2.09
CA ALA A 30 3.50 11.72 -1.13
C ALA A 30 3.34 11.12 0.28
N TYR A 31 2.85 9.90 0.39
CA TYR A 31 2.58 9.18 1.65
C TYR A 31 1.65 9.93 2.62
N LYS A 32 0.76 10.77 2.10
CA LYS A 32 -0.23 11.51 2.89
C LYS A 32 -1.53 10.71 3.00
N PRO A 33 -1.91 10.20 4.18
CA PRO A 33 -3.12 9.37 4.33
C PRO A 33 -4.39 10.08 3.87
N LYS A 34 -4.57 11.37 4.21
CA LYS A 34 -5.72 12.17 3.80
C LYS A 34 -5.85 12.30 2.27
N VAL A 35 -4.71 12.43 1.56
CA VAL A 35 -4.71 12.50 0.10
C VAL A 35 -5.03 11.14 -0.51
N GLN A 36 -4.47 10.08 0.06
CA GLN A 36 -4.75 8.70 -0.38
C GLN A 36 -6.22 8.33 -0.17
N SER A 37 -6.82 8.66 0.97
CA SER A 37 -8.24 8.39 1.23
C SER A 37 -9.14 9.13 0.23
N LYS A 38 -8.86 10.41 -0.03
CA LYS A 38 -9.58 11.18 -1.06
C LYS A 38 -9.41 10.56 -2.44
N TRP A 39 -8.19 10.10 -2.78
CA TRP A 39 -7.91 9.44 -4.05
C TRP A 39 -8.71 8.14 -4.19
N LEU A 40 -8.79 7.31 -3.15
CA LEU A 40 -9.58 6.08 -3.15
C LEU A 40 -11.06 6.37 -3.41
N LEU A 41 -11.64 7.36 -2.73
CA LEU A 41 -13.04 7.75 -2.91
C LEU A 41 -13.33 8.31 -4.32
N HIS A 42 -12.42 9.09 -4.88
CA HIS A 42 -12.58 9.66 -6.24
C HIS A 42 -12.35 8.64 -7.36
N ASN A 43 -11.68 7.52 -7.08
CA ASN A 43 -11.33 6.51 -8.08
C ASN A 43 -12.03 5.17 -7.84
N LEU A 44 -13.20 5.17 -7.21
CA LEU A 44 -14.02 3.96 -7.01
C LEU A 44 -14.20 3.12 -8.28
N PRO A 45 -14.45 3.70 -9.47
CA PRO A 45 -14.53 2.90 -10.70
C PRO A 45 -13.25 2.12 -11.03
N LYS A 46 -12.07 2.57 -10.60
CA LYS A 46 -10.80 1.83 -10.77
C LYS A 46 -10.65 0.70 -9.75
N LEU A 47 -11.41 0.74 -8.67
CA LEU A 47 -11.42 -0.25 -7.59
C LEU A 47 -12.52 -1.30 -7.76
N TRP A 48 -13.13 -1.38 -8.96
CA TRP A 48 -14.26 -2.29 -9.21
C TRP A 48 -13.95 -3.74 -8.80
N SER A 49 -12.71 -4.23 -9.02
CA SER A 49 -12.32 -5.58 -8.65
C SER A 49 -12.32 -5.81 -7.13
N GLN A 50 -11.94 -4.82 -6.33
CA GLN A 50 -12.04 -4.87 -4.87
C GLN A 50 -13.49 -4.84 -4.40
N ILE A 51 -14.34 -4.06 -5.06
CA ILE A 51 -15.77 -3.98 -4.74
C ILE A 51 -16.45 -5.31 -5.05
N VAL A 52 -16.17 -5.92 -6.21
CA VAL A 52 -16.70 -7.25 -6.57
C VAL A 52 -16.23 -8.31 -5.57
N LEU A 53 -14.96 -8.28 -5.16
CA LEU A 53 -14.45 -9.24 -4.17
C LEU A 53 -15.03 -9.02 -2.78
N LEU A 54 -15.34 -7.78 -2.40
CA LEU A 54 -16.06 -7.48 -1.16
C LEU A 54 -17.49 -8.05 -1.19
N ALA A 55 -18.20 -7.89 -2.30
CA ALA A 55 -19.52 -8.48 -2.49
C ALA A 55 -19.46 -10.02 -2.49
N ALA A 56 -18.44 -10.60 -3.15
CA ALA A 56 -18.20 -12.03 -3.13
C ALA A 56 -17.87 -12.57 -1.73
N ALA A 57 -17.19 -11.79 -0.88
CA ALA A 57 -16.94 -12.15 0.51
C ALA A 57 -18.24 -12.23 1.30
N GLY A 58 -19.14 -11.25 1.15
CA GLY A 58 -20.48 -11.30 1.76
C GLY A 58 -21.30 -12.48 1.27
N TRP A 59 -21.28 -12.77 -0.03
CA TRP A 59 -21.96 -13.92 -0.61
C TRP A 59 -21.41 -15.25 -0.08
N SER A 60 -20.08 -15.43 -0.03
CA SER A 60 -19.43 -16.65 0.44
C SER A 60 -19.53 -16.88 1.95
N TYR A 61 -19.95 -15.87 2.71
CA TYR A 61 -20.29 -16.02 4.13
C TYR A 61 -21.66 -16.72 4.30
N VAL A 62 -22.58 -16.49 3.36
CA VAL A 62 -23.97 -17.03 3.41
C VAL A 62 -24.08 -18.37 2.69
N THR A 63 -23.26 -18.59 1.66
CA THR A 63 -23.31 -19.78 0.80
C THR A 63 -21.95 -20.51 0.80
N GLU A 64 -21.96 -21.78 0.39
CA GLU A 64 -20.69 -22.49 0.18
C GLU A 64 -19.87 -21.85 -0.94
N ALA A 65 -18.60 -21.62 -0.66
CA ALA A 65 -17.68 -20.95 -1.57
C ALA A 65 -17.33 -21.86 -2.76
N ASN A 66 -17.66 -21.43 -3.99
CA ASN A 66 -17.21 -22.09 -5.20
C ASN A 66 -15.75 -21.74 -5.51
N LEU A 67 -14.83 -22.68 -5.26
CA LEU A 67 -13.38 -22.48 -5.45
C LEU A 67 -13.00 -22.03 -6.87
N TRP A 68 -13.72 -22.51 -7.89
CA TRP A 68 -13.49 -22.09 -9.27
C TRP A 68 -13.78 -20.63 -9.48
N LEU A 69 -14.92 -20.15 -8.99
CA LEU A 69 -15.30 -18.75 -9.07
C LEU A 69 -14.29 -17.87 -8.35
N LEU A 70 -13.83 -18.28 -7.17
CA LEU A 70 -12.81 -17.55 -6.40
C LEU A 70 -11.49 -17.44 -7.16
N CYS A 71 -10.99 -18.53 -7.75
CA CYS A 71 -9.77 -18.51 -8.56
C CYS A 71 -9.90 -17.54 -9.74
N VAL A 72 -11.03 -17.56 -10.45
CA VAL A 72 -11.30 -16.65 -11.57
C VAL A 72 -11.31 -15.19 -11.09
N LEU A 73 -11.95 -14.88 -9.97
CA LEU A 73 -11.97 -13.53 -9.40
C LEU A 73 -10.57 -13.04 -9.01
N PHE A 74 -9.71 -13.90 -8.43
CA PHE A 74 -8.32 -13.53 -8.12
C PHE A 74 -7.50 -13.29 -9.38
N VAL A 75 -7.66 -14.10 -10.43
CA VAL A 75 -6.97 -13.90 -11.72
C VAL A 75 -7.39 -12.57 -12.36
N ILE A 76 -8.70 -12.28 -12.41
CA ILE A 76 -9.22 -11.02 -12.96
C ILE A 76 -8.69 -9.84 -12.16
N SER A 77 -8.68 -9.92 -10.83
CA SER A 77 -8.19 -8.86 -9.98
C SER A 77 -6.68 -8.66 -10.12
N ALA A 78 -5.89 -9.74 -10.19
CA ALA A 78 -4.45 -9.68 -10.45
C ALA A 78 -4.16 -9.00 -11.80
N TRP A 79 -4.93 -9.33 -12.84
CA TRP A 79 -4.82 -8.69 -14.15
C TRP A 79 -5.13 -7.19 -14.10
N ASN A 80 -6.16 -6.79 -13.35
CA ASN A 80 -6.50 -5.38 -13.17
C ASN A 80 -5.40 -4.60 -12.43
N MET A 81 -4.74 -5.22 -11.44
CA MET A 81 -3.69 -4.62 -10.61
C MET A 81 -2.27 -4.82 -11.15
N ARG A 82 -2.12 -5.39 -12.36
CA ARG A 82 -0.80 -5.57 -12.98
C ARG A 82 -0.07 -4.23 -13.14
N PRO A 83 1.27 -4.24 -13.05
CA PRO A 83 2.08 -3.07 -13.31
C PRO A 83 1.84 -2.55 -14.72
N ARG A 84 1.55 -1.25 -14.84
CA ARG A 84 1.41 -0.55 -16.11
C ARG A 84 2.55 0.46 -16.24
N PRO A 85 3.02 0.76 -17.47
CA PRO A 85 3.98 1.83 -17.67
C PRO A 85 3.42 3.13 -17.11
N ALA A 86 4.16 3.78 -16.24
CA ALA A 86 3.77 5.01 -15.58
C ALA A 86 4.82 6.10 -15.84
N LYS A 87 4.40 7.35 -15.95
CA LYS A 87 5.31 8.52 -16.09
C LYS A 87 6.31 8.62 -14.92
N LYS A 88 5.89 8.17 -13.73
CA LYS A 88 6.75 8.07 -12.54
C LYS A 88 6.69 6.63 -12.02
N PRO A 89 7.70 5.80 -12.28
CA PRO A 89 7.74 4.42 -11.80
C PRO A 89 7.85 4.37 -10.27
N LEU A 90 7.50 3.21 -9.70
CA LEU A 90 7.71 2.95 -8.27
C LEU A 90 9.22 2.94 -7.98
N VAL A 91 9.65 3.84 -7.11
CA VAL A 91 11.03 3.91 -6.63
C VAL A 91 11.12 3.18 -5.30
N TYR A 92 11.91 2.12 -5.27
CA TYR A 92 12.18 1.35 -4.05
C TYR A 92 13.11 2.16 -3.14
N THR A 93 12.59 2.58 -2.02
CA THR A 93 13.31 3.29 -0.96
C THR A 93 13.10 2.53 0.34
N HIS A 94 13.97 2.69 1.32
CA HIS A 94 13.80 2.07 2.66
C HIS A 94 12.42 2.34 3.30
N ARG A 95 11.74 3.42 2.91
CA ARG A 95 10.38 3.71 3.34
C ARG A 95 9.37 2.82 2.63
N VAL A 96 9.51 2.64 1.32
CA VAL A 96 8.66 1.74 0.51
C VAL A 96 8.86 0.31 0.98
N ASP A 97 10.11 -0.13 1.20
CA ASP A 97 10.42 -1.49 1.63
C ASP A 97 9.76 -1.83 2.97
N ARG A 98 9.83 -0.91 3.95
CA ARG A 98 9.12 -1.08 5.23
C ARG A 98 7.61 -1.12 5.06
N LEU A 99 7.06 -0.24 4.21
CA LEU A 99 5.63 -0.20 3.95
C LEU A 99 5.15 -1.51 3.31
N LEU A 100 5.87 -2.01 2.31
CA LEU A 100 5.61 -3.29 1.66
C LEU A 100 5.71 -4.44 2.66
N LEU A 101 6.78 -4.50 3.46
CA LEU A 101 6.96 -5.54 4.47
C LEU A 101 5.80 -5.55 5.47
N THR A 102 5.44 -4.39 6.03
CA THR A 102 4.34 -4.29 6.99
C THR A 102 3.01 -4.69 6.35
N ALA A 103 2.73 -4.28 5.11
CA ALA A 103 1.52 -4.66 4.40
C ALA A 103 1.46 -6.18 4.12
N VAL A 104 2.60 -6.80 3.76
CA VAL A 104 2.70 -8.25 3.57
C VAL A 104 2.48 -9.00 4.88
N VAL A 105 3.05 -8.56 5.99
CA VAL A 105 2.83 -9.17 7.32
C VAL A 105 1.35 -9.10 7.71
N LEU A 106 0.69 -7.95 7.51
CA LEU A 106 -0.75 -7.82 7.77
C LEU A 106 -1.57 -8.76 6.86
N MET A 107 -1.14 -8.94 5.60
CA MET A 107 -1.81 -9.85 4.67
C MET A 107 -1.63 -11.31 5.06
N ILE A 108 -0.44 -11.71 5.54
CA ILE A 108 -0.19 -13.07 6.08
C ILE A 108 -1.11 -13.32 7.28
N ALA A 109 -1.28 -12.36 8.17
CA ALA A 109 -2.22 -12.48 9.29
C ALA A 109 -3.67 -12.68 8.80
N GLY A 110 -4.07 -11.97 7.73
CA GLY A 110 -5.36 -12.17 7.07
C GLY A 110 -5.52 -13.58 6.46
N PHE A 111 -4.47 -14.11 5.84
CA PHE A 111 -4.47 -15.48 5.30
C PHE A 111 -4.54 -16.53 6.40
N TYR A 112 -3.84 -16.32 7.51
CA TYR A 112 -3.95 -17.19 8.67
C TYR A 112 -5.36 -17.16 9.28
N ALA A 113 -5.96 -16.00 9.40
CA ALA A 113 -7.35 -15.88 9.82
C ALA A 113 -8.33 -16.57 8.85
N ALA A 114 -8.07 -16.48 7.54
CA ALA A 114 -8.86 -17.18 6.52
C ALA A 114 -8.76 -18.71 6.64
N TRP A 115 -7.59 -19.22 7.00
CA TRP A 115 -7.41 -20.65 7.28
C TRP A 115 -8.24 -21.13 8.48
N LEU A 116 -8.37 -20.28 9.52
CA LEU A 116 -9.11 -20.63 10.74
C LEU A 116 -10.64 -20.48 10.58
N TYR A 117 -11.09 -19.45 9.88
CA TYR A 117 -12.50 -19.03 9.89
C TYR A 117 -13.22 -19.19 8.56
N GLY A 118 -12.48 -19.38 7.45
CA GLY A 118 -13.04 -19.68 6.15
C GLY A 118 -12.71 -18.68 5.03
N PHE A 119 -13.08 -19.05 3.81
CA PHE A 119 -12.70 -18.33 2.58
C PHE A 119 -13.23 -16.91 2.46
N TYR A 120 -14.35 -16.58 3.09
CA TYR A 120 -14.87 -15.22 3.07
C TYR A 120 -13.87 -14.21 3.69
N ILE A 121 -13.07 -14.63 4.66
CA ILE A 121 -12.00 -13.79 5.24
C ILE A 121 -10.87 -13.59 4.24
N LEU A 122 -10.54 -14.59 3.41
CA LEU A 122 -9.54 -14.44 2.36
C LEU A 122 -9.95 -13.36 1.35
N LEU A 123 -11.20 -13.40 0.90
CA LEU A 123 -11.78 -12.40 0.00
C LEU A 123 -11.84 -11.02 0.64
N LEU A 124 -12.28 -10.96 1.89
CA LEU A 124 -12.35 -9.73 2.66
C LEU A 124 -10.96 -9.10 2.83
N SER A 125 -9.97 -9.88 3.24
CA SER A 125 -8.58 -9.43 3.41
C SER A 125 -8.03 -8.84 2.12
N TYR A 126 -8.29 -9.51 0.99
CA TYR A 126 -7.86 -9.04 -0.32
C TYR A 126 -8.59 -7.76 -0.74
N ALA A 127 -9.91 -7.71 -0.58
CA ALA A 127 -10.70 -6.52 -0.93
C ALA A 127 -10.25 -5.28 -0.14
N LEU A 128 -9.80 -5.48 1.10
CA LEU A 128 -9.34 -4.42 2.00
C LEU A 128 -7.87 -4.04 1.83
N ILE A 129 -7.12 -4.57 0.85
CA ILE A 129 -5.70 -4.21 0.62
C ILE A 129 -5.46 -2.69 0.55
N PRO A 130 -6.31 -1.86 -0.10
CA PRO A 130 -6.14 -0.41 -0.06
C PRO A 130 -6.10 0.17 1.36
N LEU A 131 -6.91 -0.37 2.27
CA LEU A 131 -6.94 0.01 3.67
C LEU A 131 -5.77 -0.60 4.45
N ILE A 132 -5.37 -1.82 4.14
CA ILE A 132 -4.19 -2.48 4.72
C ILE A 132 -2.93 -1.64 4.48
N VAL A 133 -2.75 -1.09 3.27
CA VAL A 133 -1.63 -0.19 2.95
C VAL A 133 -1.69 1.11 3.76
N LEU A 134 -2.89 1.67 3.99
CA LEU A 134 -3.07 2.83 4.87
C LEU A 134 -2.70 2.50 6.32
N VAL A 135 -3.18 1.37 6.84
CA VAL A 135 -2.86 0.90 8.20
C VAL A 135 -1.36 0.64 8.34
N ALA A 136 -0.73 0.00 7.35
CA ALA A 136 0.71 -0.21 7.32
C ALA A 136 1.50 1.10 7.41
N ASN A 137 1.01 2.17 6.74
CA ASN A 137 1.63 3.49 6.88
C ASN A 137 1.47 4.06 8.30
N TYR A 138 0.28 3.93 8.92
CA TYR A 138 0.08 4.38 10.30
C TYR A 138 0.98 3.64 11.28
N VAL A 139 1.14 2.32 11.13
CA VAL A 139 2.06 1.50 11.93
C VAL A 139 3.51 1.98 11.80
N ASN A 140 3.92 2.41 10.59
CA ASN A 140 5.26 2.91 10.34
C ASN A 140 5.48 4.40 10.71
N MET A 141 4.41 5.18 10.95
CA MET A 141 4.52 6.62 11.26
C MET A 141 5.43 6.96 12.45
N PRO A 142 5.34 6.28 13.61
CA PRO A 142 6.20 6.60 14.74
C PRO A 142 7.69 6.40 14.42
N PHE A 143 8.02 5.34 13.68
CA PHE A 143 9.40 5.10 13.24
C PHE A 143 9.89 6.18 12.26
N GLU A 144 9.05 6.61 11.33
CA GLU A 144 9.39 7.71 10.39
C GLU A 144 9.57 9.04 11.12
N ALA A 145 8.75 9.31 12.15
CA ALA A 145 8.88 10.50 12.98
C ALA A 145 10.18 10.48 13.77
N TRP A 146 10.55 9.36 14.37
CA TRP A 146 11.81 9.16 15.08
C TRP A 146 13.02 9.37 14.16
N ARG A 147 13.03 8.76 12.98
CA ARG A 147 14.10 8.95 11.99
C ARG A 147 14.24 10.42 11.58
N ARG A 148 13.12 11.08 11.27
CA ARG A 148 13.13 12.51 10.92
C ARG A 148 13.73 13.35 12.05
N HIS A 149 13.34 13.10 13.30
CA HIS A 149 13.93 13.78 14.46
C HIS A 149 15.44 13.56 14.55
N THR A 150 15.90 12.33 14.39
CA THR A 150 17.32 11.99 14.41
C THR A 150 18.11 12.76 13.33
N TYR A 151 17.59 12.89 12.12
CA TYR A 151 18.22 13.67 11.07
C TYR A 151 18.26 15.17 11.39
N ILE A 152 17.20 15.73 11.97
CA ILE A 152 17.17 17.14 12.39
C ILE A 152 18.22 17.42 13.48
N VAL A 153 18.32 16.52 14.48
CA VAL A 153 19.31 16.65 15.55
C VAL A 153 20.74 16.58 14.99
N LYS A 154 21.02 15.63 14.08
CA LYS A 154 22.34 15.53 13.43
C LYS A 154 22.65 16.78 12.61
N ALA A 155 21.70 17.29 11.83
CA ALA A 155 21.87 18.50 11.04
C ALA A 155 22.15 19.72 11.93
N ARG A 156 21.43 19.89 13.06
CA ARG A 156 21.69 20.95 14.04
C ARG A 156 23.12 20.88 14.60
N LYS A 157 23.58 19.68 14.98
CA LYS A 157 24.96 19.50 15.50
C LYS A 157 26.00 19.92 14.47
N ILE A 158 25.83 19.56 13.19
CA ILE A 158 26.75 19.95 12.12
C ILE A 158 26.75 21.49 11.93
N LEU A 159 25.56 22.10 11.90
CA LEU A 159 25.42 23.55 11.76
C LEU A 159 26.06 24.32 12.95
N GLN A 160 25.91 23.81 14.18
CA GLN A 160 26.53 24.39 15.38
C GLN A 160 28.08 24.27 15.40
N ALA A 161 28.62 23.26 14.71
CA ALA A 161 30.07 23.08 14.57
C ALA A 161 30.70 24.03 13.53
N CYS A 162 29.89 24.78 12.78
CA CYS A 162 30.34 25.73 11.76
C CYS A 162 29.91 27.16 12.14
N PRO A 163 30.58 27.85 13.08
CA PRO A 163 30.17 29.17 13.59
C PRO A 163 30.18 30.27 12.51
N ASP A 164 31.02 30.13 11.48
CA ASP A 164 31.15 31.11 10.40
C ASP A 164 30.11 30.90 9.26
N LEU A 165 29.19 29.94 9.41
CA LEU A 165 28.21 29.64 8.41
C LEU A 165 27.07 30.66 8.40
N THR A 166 26.97 31.44 7.33
CA THR A 166 25.83 32.31 7.08
C THR A 166 24.72 31.55 6.37
N VAL A 167 23.57 31.43 7.03
CA VAL A 167 22.38 30.75 6.45
C VAL A 167 21.47 31.78 5.80
N ILE A 168 21.32 31.73 4.47
CA ILE A 168 20.43 32.60 3.71
C ILE A 168 19.19 31.81 3.29
N GLY A 169 18.01 32.19 3.81
CA GLY A 169 16.74 31.62 3.45
C GLY A 169 16.12 32.30 2.22
N ILE A 170 15.96 31.55 1.11
CA ILE A 170 15.31 32.04 -0.11
C ILE A 170 13.88 31.51 -0.14
N THR A 171 12.90 32.43 -0.05
CA THR A 171 11.49 32.15 -0.15
C THR A 171 10.90 32.78 -1.43
N GLY A 172 9.94 32.12 -2.05
CA GLY A 172 9.28 32.66 -3.24
C GLY A 172 8.60 31.54 -4.08
N SER A 173 7.63 31.92 -4.89
CA SER A 173 6.95 31.00 -5.81
C SER A 173 7.76 30.79 -7.10
N TYR A 174 8.45 31.85 -7.58
CA TYR A 174 9.27 31.86 -8.79
C TYR A 174 10.71 32.24 -8.46
N GLY A 175 11.66 31.86 -9.32
CA GLY A 175 13.03 32.33 -9.27
C GLY A 175 13.96 31.61 -8.26
N LYS A 176 13.48 30.64 -7.47
CA LYS A 176 14.31 29.92 -6.47
C LYS A 176 15.52 29.22 -7.08
N THR A 177 15.37 28.69 -8.29
CA THR A 177 16.44 27.98 -9.01
C THR A 177 17.42 28.93 -9.67
N SER A 178 17.01 30.16 -9.97
CA SER A 178 17.87 31.18 -10.60
C SER A 178 18.81 31.88 -9.60
N VAL A 179 18.51 31.76 -8.30
CA VAL A 179 19.30 32.38 -7.21
C VAL A 179 20.23 31.37 -6.53
N LYS A 180 20.18 30.10 -6.91
CA LYS A 180 21.00 29.02 -6.37
C LYS A 180 22.39 28.96 -7.08
#